data_1b972ada1c0f8f6f4ed290460df79e79
#
_entry.id   1b972ada1c0f8f6f4ed290460df79e79
#
_cell.length_a   1.000
_cell.length_b   1.000
_cell.length_c   1.000
_cell.angle_alpha   90.00
_cell.angle_beta   90.00
_cell.angle_gamma   90.00
#
_symmetry.space_group_name_H-M   'P 1'
#
loop_
_entity.id
_entity.type
_entity.pdbx_description
1 polymer ?
#
loop_
_entity_poly.entity_id
_entity_poly.type
_entity_poly.pdbx_seq_one_letter_code
_entity_poly.pdbx_strand_id
1 'polypeptide(L)'
;KHVVDLKPSQLQTMYVHYKPGTRKYMIKMVRNEPMLDFYDRKAVFQTASKELIAAGYTRAGFESYALPNDPLASSMKDKQAVYNSLGTQKGEATNFIAVGSSAHGVLNDDYYFQNFYEQPLYRKALDENKFPIYRGLKLSEDDAIRREVIRHIRTFFNIEFDYFDKKYSKNFKKYFEKELNRLKSHESDGLVTINNNNIILSPLGEHFSPQIANIFDVYNDQEFYNKKT
;
A
#
# COMPACT_ATOMS: atom_id res chain seq x y z
N LYS A 1 10.07 15.07 -16.05
CA LYS A 1 9.78 16.21 -16.94
C LYS A 1 8.57 15.93 -17.83
N HIS A 2 8.56 14.93 -18.72
CA HIS A 2 7.41 14.62 -19.58
C HIS A 2 6.08 14.42 -18.84
N VAL A 3 6.08 13.74 -17.71
CA VAL A 3 4.87 13.52 -16.92
C VAL A 3 4.31 14.84 -16.39
N VAL A 4 5.18 15.75 -15.94
CA VAL A 4 4.80 17.09 -15.47
C VAL A 4 4.22 17.92 -16.61
N ASP A 5 4.79 17.81 -17.81
CA ASP A 5 4.32 18.54 -19.00
C ASP A 5 2.92 18.06 -19.45
N LEU A 6 2.60 16.77 -19.27
CA LEU A 6 1.28 16.19 -19.56
C LEU A 6 0.21 16.58 -18.54
N LYS A 7 0.59 17.01 -17.33
CA LYS A 7 -0.29 17.43 -16.23
C LYS A 7 -1.44 16.46 -15.94
N PRO A 8 -1.19 15.15 -15.74
CA PRO A 8 -2.27 14.25 -15.30
C PRO A 8 -2.82 14.74 -13.95
N SER A 9 -4.12 14.60 -13.73
CA SER A 9 -4.74 15.03 -12.46
C SER A 9 -4.26 14.21 -11.27
N GLN A 10 -3.97 12.93 -11.50
CA GLN A 10 -3.39 12.01 -10.52
C GLN A 10 -2.26 11.21 -11.15
N LEU A 11 -1.30 10.80 -10.33
CA LEU A 11 -0.23 9.89 -10.72
C LEU A 11 0.26 9.05 -9.54
N GLN A 12 0.87 7.95 -9.85
CA GLN A 12 1.45 7.04 -8.88
C GLN A 12 2.88 6.68 -9.28
N THR A 13 3.81 6.79 -8.33
CA THR A 13 5.20 6.40 -8.52
C THR A 13 5.41 5.02 -7.93
N MET A 14 5.71 4.03 -8.75
CA MET A 14 5.90 2.65 -8.31
C MET A 14 7.26 2.11 -8.72
N TYR A 15 7.85 1.30 -7.86
CA TYR A 15 9.04 0.51 -8.22
C TYR A 15 8.66 -0.66 -9.11
N VAL A 16 9.54 -0.99 -10.04
CA VAL A 16 9.43 -2.26 -10.76
C VAL A 16 9.71 -3.41 -9.79
N HIS A 17 8.72 -4.25 -9.57
CA HIS A 17 8.88 -5.47 -8.77
C HIS A 17 9.55 -6.56 -9.61
N TYR A 18 10.87 -6.69 -9.47
CA TYR A 18 11.64 -7.73 -10.14
C TYR A 18 11.46 -9.08 -9.41
N LYS A 19 10.72 -10.00 -10.05
CA LYS A 19 10.40 -11.33 -9.50
C LYS A 19 10.70 -12.44 -10.55
N PRO A 20 11.97 -12.72 -10.84
CA PRO A 20 12.36 -13.67 -11.90
C PRO A 20 11.88 -15.10 -11.61
N GLY A 21 11.79 -15.49 -10.33
CA GLY A 21 11.31 -16.82 -9.94
C GLY A 21 9.88 -17.13 -10.36
N THR A 22 9.00 -16.12 -10.34
CA THR A 22 7.60 -16.24 -10.74
C THR A 22 7.32 -15.71 -12.14
N ARG A 23 8.17 -14.82 -12.64
CA ARG A 23 8.02 -14.12 -13.92
C ARG A 23 9.31 -14.23 -14.74
N LYS A 24 9.56 -15.40 -15.32
CA LYS A 24 10.78 -15.73 -16.08
C LYS A 24 11.13 -14.71 -17.17
N TYR A 25 10.14 -14.07 -17.80
CA TYR A 25 10.41 -13.03 -18.80
C TYR A 25 11.19 -11.83 -18.24
N MET A 26 11.10 -11.56 -16.94
CA MET A 26 11.84 -10.45 -16.32
C MET A 26 13.34 -10.66 -16.33
N ILE A 27 13.82 -11.90 -16.45
CA ILE A 27 15.26 -12.20 -16.60
C ILE A 27 15.82 -11.52 -17.86
N LYS A 28 15.01 -11.44 -18.92
CA LYS A 28 15.43 -10.78 -20.17
C LYS A 28 15.54 -9.26 -20.02
N MET A 29 14.73 -8.66 -19.13
CA MET A 29 14.72 -7.21 -18.93
C MET A 29 16.03 -6.68 -18.35
N VAL A 30 16.75 -7.49 -17.55
CA VAL A 30 17.95 -7.06 -16.84
C VAL A 30 19.25 -7.57 -17.47
N ARG A 31 19.19 -8.21 -18.66
CA ARG A 31 20.39 -8.74 -19.32
C ARG A 31 21.39 -7.66 -19.69
N ASN A 32 20.90 -6.52 -20.17
CA ASN A 32 21.71 -5.43 -20.69
C ASN A 32 21.80 -4.24 -19.72
N GLU A 33 20.83 -4.13 -18.83
CA GLU A 33 20.73 -3.04 -17.86
C GLU A 33 20.38 -3.63 -16.48
N PRO A 34 21.36 -3.70 -15.56
CA PRO A 34 21.11 -4.23 -14.22
C PRO A 34 20.06 -3.37 -13.49
N MET A 35 19.26 -4.01 -12.67
CA MET A 35 18.32 -3.29 -11.80
C MET A 35 19.09 -2.40 -10.84
N LEU A 36 18.57 -1.20 -10.65
CA LEU A 36 19.06 -0.29 -9.62
C LEU A 36 19.06 -0.97 -8.24
N ASP A 37 20.06 -0.74 -7.45
CA ASP A 37 20.10 -1.23 -6.08
C ASP A 37 19.04 -0.55 -5.20
N PHE A 38 19.00 -0.91 -3.92
CA PHE A 38 18.02 -0.36 -3.00
C PHE A 38 18.19 1.16 -2.81
N TYR A 39 19.42 1.64 -2.68
CA TYR A 39 19.72 3.06 -2.41
C TYR A 39 19.43 3.92 -3.64
N ASP A 40 19.83 3.46 -4.82
CA ASP A 40 19.56 4.13 -6.08
C ASP A 40 18.06 4.25 -6.35
N ARG A 41 17.29 3.17 -6.11
CA ARG A 41 15.83 3.22 -6.22
C ARG A 41 15.20 4.23 -5.26
N LYS A 42 15.70 4.30 -4.03
CA LYS A 42 15.26 5.32 -3.05
C LYS A 42 15.58 6.73 -3.52
N ALA A 43 16.78 6.96 -4.04
CA ALA A 43 17.20 8.28 -4.56
C ALA A 43 16.31 8.71 -5.73
N VAL A 44 16.03 7.81 -6.67
CA VAL A 44 15.11 8.07 -7.80
C VAL A 44 13.70 8.41 -7.30
N PHE A 45 13.18 7.65 -6.35
CA PHE A 45 11.86 7.91 -5.77
C PHE A 45 11.77 9.27 -5.07
N GLN A 46 12.80 9.62 -4.27
CA GLN A 46 12.87 10.91 -3.59
C GLN A 46 12.99 12.07 -4.60
N THR A 47 13.78 11.89 -5.65
CA THR A 47 13.91 12.90 -6.72
C THR A 47 12.57 13.10 -7.42
N ALA A 48 11.90 12.01 -7.81
CA ALA A 48 10.57 12.08 -8.42
C ALA A 48 9.56 12.81 -7.51
N SER A 49 9.56 12.49 -6.22
CA SER A 49 8.71 13.16 -5.24
C SER A 49 8.96 14.68 -5.18
N LYS A 50 10.23 15.09 -5.11
CA LYS A 50 10.61 16.52 -5.08
C LYS A 50 10.17 17.25 -6.33
N GLU A 51 10.41 16.67 -7.50
CA GLU A 51 10.02 17.25 -8.80
C GLU A 51 8.50 17.40 -8.92
N LEU A 52 7.73 16.41 -8.47
CA LEU A 52 6.27 16.47 -8.53
C LEU A 52 5.70 17.52 -7.58
N ILE A 53 6.22 17.60 -6.35
CA ILE A 53 5.83 18.63 -5.38
C ILE A 53 6.18 20.03 -5.92
N ALA A 54 7.37 20.21 -6.49
CA ALA A 54 7.79 21.46 -7.11
C ALA A 54 6.91 21.85 -8.31
N ALA A 55 6.34 20.86 -9.01
CA ALA A 55 5.39 21.06 -10.10
C ALA A 55 3.95 21.32 -9.64
N GLY A 56 3.71 21.43 -8.33
CA GLY A 56 2.41 21.80 -7.75
C GLY A 56 1.51 20.61 -7.39
N TYR A 57 2.01 19.37 -7.46
CA TYR A 57 1.25 18.22 -6.96
C TYR A 57 1.28 18.15 -5.44
N THR A 58 0.18 17.70 -4.85
CA THR A 58 0.08 17.33 -3.45
C THR A 58 0.32 15.82 -3.32
N ARG A 59 1.16 15.43 -2.37
CA ARG A 59 1.38 14.02 -2.07
C ARG A 59 0.14 13.42 -1.38
N ALA A 60 -0.31 12.29 -1.86
CA ALA A 60 -1.46 11.55 -1.36
C ALA A 60 -1.04 10.16 -0.87
N GLY A 61 -0.46 10.10 0.32
CA GLY A 61 0.13 8.88 0.87
C GLY A 61 1.52 8.58 0.32
N PHE A 62 1.94 7.32 0.40
CA PHE A 62 3.32 6.92 0.11
C PHE A 62 3.76 7.20 -1.33
N GLU A 63 2.94 6.82 -2.30
CA GLU A 63 3.34 6.74 -3.71
C GLU A 63 2.42 7.48 -4.68
N SER A 64 1.31 8.05 -4.19
CA SER A 64 0.32 8.75 -5.01
C SER A 64 0.46 10.26 -4.89
N TYR A 65 0.11 10.96 -5.97
CA TYR A 65 0.14 12.41 -6.06
C TYR A 65 -1.09 12.90 -6.82
N ALA A 66 -1.61 14.05 -6.43
CA ALA A 66 -2.77 14.66 -7.07
C ALA A 66 -2.59 16.16 -7.22
N LEU A 67 -3.16 16.74 -8.27
CA LEU A 67 -3.26 18.20 -8.38
C LEU A 67 -4.18 18.75 -7.28
N PRO A 68 -3.97 19.99 -6.80
CA PRO A 68 -4.74 20.56 -5.68
C PRO A 68 -6.25 20.62 -5.91
N ASN A 69 -6.70 20.68 -7.16
CA ASN A 69 -8.10 20.69 -7.55
C ASN A 69 -8.69 19.29 -7.78
N ASP A 70 -7.88 18.24 -7.64
CA ASP A 70 -8.36 16.86 -7.76
C ASP A 70 -9.10 16.42 -6.48
N PRO A 71 -10.20 15.66 -6.59
CA PRO A 71 -10.93 15.14 -5.43
C PRO A 71 -10.09 14.31 -4.46
N LEU A 72 -9.01 13.67 -4.90
CA LEU A 72 -8.11 12.94 -4.01
C LEU A 72 -7.39 13.90 -3.06
N ALA A 73 -6.98 15.09 -3.52
CA ALA A 73 -6.33 16.09 -2.67
C ALA A 73 -7.28 16.59 -1.55
N SER A 74 -8.56 16.79 -1.85
CA SER A 74 -9.58 17.12 -0.84
C SER A 74 -9.76 15.96 0.15
N SER A 75 -9.89 14.74 -0.36
CA SER A 75 -10.04 13.52 0.46
C SER A 75 -8.89 13.32 1.45
N MET A 76 -7.68 13.70 1.07
CA MET A 76 -6.52 13.68 1.98
C MET A 76 -6.67 14.67 3.12
N LYS A 77 -7.12 15.90 2.84
CA LYS A 77 -7.36 16.95 3.86
C LYS A 77 -8.45 16.53 4.85
N ASP A 78 -9.52 15.93 4.34
CA ASP A 78 -10.67 15.51 5.13
C ASP A 78 -10.46 14.14 5.82
N LYS A 79 -9.28 13.54 5.69
CA LYS A 79 -8.93 12.19 6.20
C LYS A 79 -9.88 11.09 5.70
N GLN A 80 -10.42 11.25 4.49
CA GLN A 80 -11.33 10.30 3.84
C GLN A 80 -10.65 9.45 2.76
N ALA A 81 -9.39 9.74 2.43
CA ALA A 81 -8.64 8.94 1.46
C ALA A 81 -8.39 7.52 1.99
N VAL A 82 -8.43 6.54 1.09
CA VAL A 82 -8.25 5.13 1.42
C VAL A 82 -7.13 4.54 0.58
N TYR A 83 -6.22 3.80 1.21
CA TYR A 83 -5.20 3.03 0.52
C TYR A 83 -5.70 1.62 0.19
N ASN A 84 -5.50 1.20 -1.05
CA ASN A 84 -5.81 -0.14 -1.52
C ASN A 84 -4.74 -0.64 -2.54
N SER A 85 -5.03 -1.73 -3.25
CA SER A 85 -4.12 -2.29 -4.27
C SER A 85 -3.85 -1.38 -5.47
N LEU A 86 -4.64 -0.32 -5.64
CA LEU A 86 -4.48 0.69 -6.69
C LEU A 86 -3.78 1.97 -6.18
N GLY A 87 -3.23 1.94 -4.96
CA GLY A 87 -2.66 3.10 -4.28
C GLY A 87 -3.70 3.88 -3.47
N THR A 88 -3.43 5.15 -3.18
CA THR A 88 -4.35 6.01 -2.46
C THR A 88 -5.47 6.48 -3.38
N GLN A 89 -6.69 6.30 -2.94
CA GLN A 89 -7.92 6.62 -3.66
C GLN A 89 -8.79 7.61 -2.87
N LYS A 90 -9.63 8.34 -3.60
CA LYS A 90 -10.68 9.15 -2.99
C LYS A 90 -11.72 8.25 -2.33
N GLY A 91 -11.91 8.39 -1.00
CA GLY A 91 -13.10 7.93 -0.27
C GLY A 91 -13.49 6.47 -0.41
N GLU A 92 -14.66 6.20 -0.01
CA GLU A 92 -15.30 4.98 0.47
C GLU A 92 -15.63 3.89 -0.58
N ALA A 93 -14.72 3.47 -1.42
CA ALA A 93 -14.99 2.27 -2.23
C ALA A 93 -14.88 1.01 -1.35
N THR A 94 -15.97 0.62 -0.70
CA THR A 94 -16.07 -0.65 0.04
C THR A 94 -16.24 -1.85 -0.89
N ASN A 95 -16.63 -1.60 -2.15
CA ASN A 95 -16.80 -2.60 -3.17
C ASN A 95 -16.13 -2.18 -4.47
N PHE A 96 -15.29 -3.04 -5.02
CA PHE A 96 -14.87 -2.92 -6.40
C PHE A 96 -14.70 -4.30 -7.05
N ILE A 97 -15.19 -4.39 -8.26
CA ILE A 97 -15.24 -5.63 -9.03
C ILE A 97 -13.99 -5.73 -9.90
N ALA A 98 -13.34 -6.88 -9.82
CA ALA A 98 -12.18 -7.19 -10.63
C ALA A 98 -12.59 -7.56 -12.06
N VAL A 99 -12.16 -6.80 -13.07
CA VAL A 99 -12.32 -7.12 -14.48
C VAL A 99 -10.94 -7.33 -15.11
N GLY A 100 -10.76 -8.44 -15.79
CA GLY A 100 -9.50 -8.83 -16.43
C GLY A 100 -8.70 -9.88 -15.64
N SER A 101 -7.71 -10.49 -16.31
CA SER A 101 -6.79 -11.45 -15.67
C SER A 101 -5.93 -10.77 -14.61
N SER A 102 -5.63 -11.45 -13.51
CA SER A 102 -4.89 -10.97 -12.35
C SER A 102 -5.59 -9.89 -11.53
N ALA A 103 -6.72 -9.33 -11.96
CA ALA A 103 -7.39 -8.24 -11.27
C ALA A 103 -7.82 -8.64 -9.86
N HIS A 104 -7.74 -7.69 -8.93
CA HIS A 104 -8.17 -7.85 -7.54
C HIS A 104 -9.48 -7.13 -7.32
N GLY A 105 -10.38 -7.77 -6.59
CA GLY A 105 -11.65 -7.18 -6.17
C GLY A 105 -11.82 -7.22 -4.66
N VAL A 106 -12.72 -6.39 -4.17
CA VAL A 106 -13.12 -6.33 -2.76
C VAL A 106 -14.64 -6.24 -2.69
N LEU A 107 -15.24 -6.99 -1.80
CA LEU A 107 -16.67 -6.92 -1.51
C LEU A 107 -16.89 -6.63 -0.02
N ASN A 108 -17.76 -5.66 0.26
CA ASN A 108 -18.13 -5.23 1.62
C ASN A 108 -16.94 -4.88 2.52
N ASP A 109 -15.84 -4.44 1.92
CA ASP A 109 -14.56 -4.18 2.60
C ASP A 109 -14.07 -5.37 3.47
N ASP A 110 -14.56 -6.57 3.22
CA ASP A 110 -14.38 -7.77 4.05
C ASP A 110 -13.89 -8.97 3.24
N TYR A 111 -14.31 -9.11 1.97
CA TYR A 111 -13.91 -10.20 1.10
C TYR A 111 -12.96 -9.69 0.03
N TYR A 112 -11.75 -10.23 0.02
CA TYR A 112 -10.77 -10.00 -1.04
C TYR A 112 -10.78 -11.18 -2.00
N PHE A 113 -10.69 -10.92 -3.30
CA PHE A 113 -10.55 -11.96 -4.30
C PHE A 113 -9.66 -11.52 -5.44
N GLN A 114 -9.11 -12.50 -6.15
CA GLN A 114 -8.26 -12.28 -7.31
C GLN A 114 -8.67 -13.22 -8.45
N ASN A 115 -8.76 -12.67 -9.64
CA ASN A 115 -9.00 -13.45 -10.85
C ASN A 115 -7.75 -14.27 -11.23
N PHE A 116 -7.97 -15.32 -12.04
CA PHE A 116 -6.86 -16.09 -12.63
C PHE A 116 -5.86 -15.14 -13.30
N TYR A 117 -4.58 -15.35 -13.07
CA TYR A 117 -3.53 -14.58 -13.73
C TYR A 117 -3.16 -15.18 -15.10
N GLU A 118 -3.37 -16.49 -15.31
CA GLU A 118 -3.23 -17.14 -16.60
C GLU A 118 -4.43 -16.83 -17.49
N GLN A 119 -4.18 -16.17 -18.62
CA GLN A 119 -5.25 -15.80 -19.54
C GLN A 119 -6.10 -16.98 -20.04
N PRO A 120 -5.52 -18.18 -20.34
CA PRO A 120 -6.34 -19.32 -20.75
C PRO A 120 -7.35 -19.77 -19.69
N LEU A 121 -6.94 -19.78 -18.40
CA LEU A 121 -7.83 -20.16 -17.31
C LEU A 121 -8.90 -19.08 -17.05
N TYR A 122 -8.50 -17.81 -17.14
CA TYR A 122 -9.44 -16.69 -17.05
C TYR A 122 -10.53 -16.78 -18.12
N ARG A 123 -10.13 -16.97 -19.39
CA ARG A 123 -11.06 -17.10 -20.52
C ARG A 123 -11.96 -18.32 -20.38
N LYS A 124 -11.38 -19.49 -20.06
CA LYS A 124 -12.14 -20.72 -19.86
C LYS A 124 -13.26 -20.54 -18.82
N ALA A 125 -12.97 -19.89 -17.69
CA ALA A 125 -13.99 -19.65 -16.68
C ALA A 125 -15.15 -18.78 -17.23
N LEU A 126 -14.83 -17.73 -18.01
CA LEU A 126 -15.85 -16.88 -18.64
C LEU A 126 -16.68 -17.63 -19.69
N ASP A 127 -16.04 -18.46 -20.52
CA ASP A 127 -16.72 -19.28 -21.55
C ASP A 127 -17.68 -20.29 -20.90
N GLU A 128 -17.35 -20.72 -19.66
CA GLU A 128 -18.21 -21.62 -18.87
C GLU A 128 -19.24 -20.84 -18.00
N ASN A 129 -19.41 -19.53 -18.20
CA ASN A 129 -20.26 -18.63 -17.39
C ASN A 129 -19.95 -18.69 -15.88
N LYS A 130 -18.69 -18.86 -15.52
CA LYS A 130 -18.20 -18.87 -14.14
C LYS A 130 -17.44 -17.60 -13.81
N PHE A 131 -17.47 -17.18 -12.53
CA PHE A 131 -16.55 -16.15 -12.08
C PHE A 131 -15.11 -16.63 -12.22
N PRO A 132 -14.21 -15.85 -12.84
CA PRO A 132 -12.84 -16.27 -13.10
C PRO A 132 -11.95 -16.10 -11.86
N ILE A 133 -12.48 -16.40 -10.68
CA ILE A 133 -11.81 -16.22 -9.40
C ILE A 133 -10.84 -17.38 -9.15
N TYR A 134 -9.56 -17.04 -8.99
CA TYR A 134 -8.50 -17.97 -8.62
C TYR A 134 -8.45 -18.23 -7.11
N ARG A 135 -8.62 -17.18 -6.32
CA ARG A 135 -8.54 -17.23 -4.86
C ARG A 135 -9.31 -16.08 -4.22
N GLY A 136 -9.72 -16.30 -2.99
CA GLY A 136 -10.36 -15.28 -2.16
C GLY A 136 -10.04 -15.49 -0.68
N LEU A 137 -10.23 -14.45 0.09
CA LEU A 137 -10.05 -14.42 1.53
C LEU A 137 -11.18 -13.59 2.15
N LYS A 138 -11.81 -14.13 3.18
CA LYS A 138 -12.61 -13.34 4.11
C LYS A 138 -11.71 -12.87 5.23
N LEU A 139 -11.74 -11.59 5.54
CA LEU A 139 -10.95 -11.03 6.63
C LEU A 139 -11.55 -11.42 7.98
N SER A 140 -10.70 -11.72 8.93
CA SER A 140 -11.06 -11.77 10.35
C SER A 140 -11.16 -10.35 10.92
N GLU A 141 -11.69 -10.21 12.14
CA GLU A 141 -11.69 -8.93 12.85
C GLU A 141 -10.26 -8.38 13.02
N ASP A 142 -9.31 -9.24 13.38
CA ASP A 142 -7.89 -8.85 13.51
C ASP A 142 -7.30 -8.35 12.20
N ASP A 143 -7.59 -9.03 11.09
CA ASP A 143 -7.16 -8.59 9.75
C ASP A 143 -7.73 -7.21 9.41
N ALA A 144 -9.00 -6.97 9.72
CA ALA A 144 -9.66 -5.69 9.46
C ALA A 144 -9.00 -4.55 10.27
N ILE A 145 -8.71 -4.78 11.55
CA ILE A 145 -8.02 -3.81 12.41
C ILE A 145 -6.61 -3.52 11.89
N ARG A 146 -5.82 -4.55 11.60
CA ARG A 146 -4.45 -4.42 11.09
C ARG A 146 -4.42 -3.73 9.73
N ARG A 147 -5.33 -4.07 8.83
CA ARG A 147 -5.50 -3.42 7.55
C ARG A 147 -5.72 -1.91 7.72
N GLU A 148 -6.56 -1.51 8.65
CA GLU A 148 -6.82 -0.10 8.93
C GLU A 148 -5.57 0.62 9.42
N VAL A 149 -4.81 0.02 10.33
CA VAL A 149 -3.52 0.56 10.80
C VAL A 149 -2.54 0.71 9.64
N ILE A 150 -2.39 -0.31 8.81
CA ILE A 150 -1.53 -0.30 7.62
C ILE A 150 -1.96 0.81 6.65
N ARG A 151 -3.26 0.95 6.42
CA ARG A 151 -3.82 2.03 5.57
C ARG A 151 -3.48 3.41 6.12
N HIS A 152 -3.64 3.64 7.42
CA HIS A 152 -3.30 4.92 8.05
C HIS A 152 -1.81 5.26 7.93
N ILE A 153 -0.93 4.29 8.19
CA ILE A 153 0.52 4.47 8.02
C ILE A 153 0.87 4.84 6.58
N ARG A 154 0.27 4.16 5.60
CA ARG A 154 0.58 4.37 4.19
C ARG A 154 -0.07 5.61 3.57
N THR A 155 -1.16 6.08 4.14
CA THR A 155 -1.93 7.22 3.62
C THR A 155 -1.62 8.51 4.35
N PHE A 156 -1.74 8.48 5.69
CA PHE A 156 -1.68 9.69 6.52
C PHE A 156 -0.36 9.83 7.30
N PHE A 157 0.47 8.79 7.28
CA PHE A 157 1.75 8.75 8.01
C PHE A 157 1.61 8.93 9.51
N ASN A 158 0.42 8.69 10.03
CA ASN A 158 0.14 8.73 11.44
C ASN A 158 -0.92 7.70 11.85
N ILE A 159 -0.97 7.38 13.15
CA ILE A 159 -2.00 6.57 13.78
C ILE A 159 -2.46 7.29 15.04
N GLU A 160 -3.73 7.63 15.13
CA GLU A 160 -4.35 8.22 16.31
C GLU A 160 -5.00 7.10 17.14
N PHE A 161 -4.52 6.84 18.37
CA PHE A 161 -4.98 5.71 19.18
C PHE A 161 -6.47 5.81 19.52
N ASP A 162 -6.93 7.01 19.89
CA ASP A 162 -8.33 7.26 20.23
C ASP A 162 -9.31 6.92 19.10
N TYR A 163 -8.89 7.11 17.84
CA TYR A 163 -9.70 6.72 16.69
C TYR A 163 -9.92 5.21 16.66
N PHE A 164 -8.85 4.44 16.85
CA PHE A 164 -8.92 2.98 16.87
C PHE A 164 -9.63 2.44 18.12
N ASP A 165 -9.35 3.04 19.28
CA ASP A 165 -9.99 2.65 20.54
C ASP A 165 -11.52 2.77 20.45
N LYS A 166 -12.01 3.88 19.90
CA LYS A 166 -13.45 4.13 19.70
C LYS A 166 -14.05 3.23 18.63
N LYS A 167 -13.37 3.08 17.48
CA LYS A 167 -13.89 2.31 16.34
C LYS A 167 -14.01 0.83 16.63
N TYR A 168 -13.04 0.26 17.35
CA TYR A 168 -12.95 -1.19 17.59
C TYR A 168 -13.23 -1.60 19.04
N SER A 169 -13.52 -0.66 19.93
CA SER A 169 -13.73 -0.92 21.37
C SER A 169 -12.58 -1.69 22.00
N LYS A 170 -11.33 -1.39 21.58
CA LYS A 170 -10.11 -2.05 22.03
C LYS A 170 -9.08 -0.99 22.39
N ASN A 171 -8.28 -1.22 23.41
CA ASN A 171 -7.16 -0.33 23.73
C ASN A 171 -5.99 -0.60 22.77
N PHE A 172 -5.65 0.37 21.93
CA PHE A 172 -4.62 0.25 20.88
C PHE A 172 -3.28 -0.19 21.43
N LYS A 173 -2.81 0.44 22.51
CA LYS A 173 -1.50 0.15 23.08
C LYS A 173 -1.40 -1.28 23.61
N LYS A 174 -2.46 -1.78 24.23
CA LYS A 174 -2.52 -3.15 24.72
C LYS A 174 -2.64 -4.16 23.58
N TYR A 175 -3.44 -3.82 22.57
CA TYR A 175 -3.69 -4.69 21.42
C TYR A 175 -2.44 -4.88 20.57
N PHE A 176 -1.69 -3.80 20.33
CA PHE A 176 -0.47 -3.77 19.52
C PHE A 176 0.82 -3.66 20.34
N GLU A 177 0.85 -4.17 21.55
CA GLU A 177 2.03 -4.08 22.44
C GLU A 177 3.30 -4.66 21.79
N LYS A 178 3.18 -5.78 21.08
CA LYS A 178 4.30 -6.44 20.38
C LYS A 178 4.83 -5.57 19.24
N GLU A 179 3.94 -5.04 18.44
CA GLU A 179 4.24 -4.18 17.30
C GLU A 179 4.86 -2.84 17.77
N LEU A 180 4.33 -2.25 18.84
CA LEU A 180 4.89 -1.06 19.45
C LEU A 180 6.32 -1.30 20.00
N ASN A 181 6.58 -2.46 20.58
CA ASN A 181 7.93 -2.82 21.00
C ASN A 181 8.88 -2.97 19.80
N ARG A 182 8.43 -3.51 18.68
CA ARG A 182 9.22 -3.60 17.42
C ARG A 182 9.49 -2.21 16.83
N LEU A 183 8.57 -1.27 16.99
CA LEU A 183 8.74 0.11 16.49
C LEU A 183 9.79 0.92 17.23
N LYS A 184 10.21 0.54 18.43
CA LYS A 184 11.22 1.28 19.23
C LYS A 184 12.56 1.44 18.50
N SER A 185 12.97 0.45 17.71
CA SER A 185 14.17 0.59 16.88
C SER A 185 14.01 1.66 15.81
N HIS A 186 12.83 1.73 15.17
CA HIS A 186 12.51 2.76 14.18
C HIS A 186 12.38 4.15 14.80
N GLU A 187 11.98 4.23 16.07
CA GLU A 187 12.00 5.48 16.83
C GLU A 187 13.43 5.92 17.12
N SER A 188 14.31 5.00 17.52
CA SER A 188 15.74 5.29 17.71
C SER A 188 16.43 5.75 16.41
N ASP A 189 15.97 5.24 15.26
CA ASP A 189 16.45 5.63 13.93
C ASP A 189 15.84 6.96 13.43
N GLY A 190 14.97 7.61 14.24
CA GLY A 190 14.30 8.85 13.89
C GLY A 190 13.24 8.74 12.79
N LEU A 191 12.73 7.53 12.53
CA LEU A 191 11.73 7.29 11.51
C LEU A 191 10.30 7.51 12.00
N VAL A 192 10.05 7.26 13.29
CA VAL A 192 8.75 7.45 13.94
C VAL A 192 8.92 8.14 15.29
N THR A 193 7.86 8.78 15.75
CA THR A 193 7.71 9.25 17.14
C THR A 193 6.50 8.57 17.72
N ILE A 194 6.69 7.89 18.87
CA ILE A 194 5.62 7.22 19.61
C ILE A 194 5.34 8.03 20.86
N ASN A 195 4.16 8.58 20.98
CA ASN A 195 3.74 9.31 22.18
C ASN A 195 2.51 8.67 22.85
N ASN A 196 1.89 9.36 23.78
CA ASN A 196 0.76 8.80 24.52
C ASN A 196 -0.49 8.57 23.68
N ASN A 197 -0.68 9.33 22.60
CA ASN A 197 -1.93 9.38 21.85
C ASN A 197 -1.80 8.92 20.39
N ASN A 198 -0.57 8.84 19.86
CA ASN A 198 -0.39 8.54 18.45
C ASN A 198 1.02 8.01 18.12
N ILE A 199 1.16 7.53 16.91
CA ILE A 199 2.42 7.29 16.21
C ILE A 199 2.46 8.26 15.02
N ILE A 200 3.55 9.00 14.86
CA ILE A 200 3.76 9.92 13.75
C ILE A 200 5.05 9.53 13.04
N LEU A 201 4.99 9.40 11.71
CA LEU A 201 6.18 9.19 10.91
C LEU A 201 6.88 10.52 10.66
N SER A 202 8.21 10.53 10.78
CA SER A 202 9.02 11.68 10.39
C SER A 202 9.03 11.83 8.85
N PRO A 203 9.46 12.97 8.28
CA PRO A 203 9.63 13.10 6.82
C PRO A 203 10.51 12.01 6.21
N LEU A 204 11.52 11.53 6.93
CA LEU A 204 12.30 10.37 6.52
C LEU A 204 11.49 9.08 6.64
N GLY A 205 10.77 8.89 7.75
CA GLY A 205 9.91 7.73 8.02
C GLY A 205 8.80 7.55 6.99
N GLU A 206 8.26 8.63 6.43
CA GLU A 206 7.27 8.55 5.35
C GLU A 206 7.78 7.78 4.13
N HIS A 207 9.07 7.91 3.81
CA HIS A 207 9.70 7.14 2.75
C HIS A 207 9.89 5.65 3.10
N PHE A 208 9.81 5.31 4.38
CA PHE A 208 9.87 3.95 4.90
C PHE A 208 8.50 3.44 5.38
N SER A 209 7.41 4.15 5.08
CA SER A 209 6.07 3.76 5.52
C SER A 209 5.66 2.34 5.11
N PRO A 210 6.07 1.77 3.96
CA PRO A 210 5.81 0.35 3.68
C PRO A 210 6.48 -0.61 4.66
N GLN A 211 7.73 -0.35 5.04
CA GLN A 211 8.48 -1.18 5.98
C GLN A 211 7.90 -1.06 7.40
N ILE A 212 7.54 0.17 7.80
CA ILE A 212 6.87 0.43 9.08
C ILE A 212 5.49 -0.24 9.13
N ALA A 213 4.71 -0.15 8.05
CA ALA A 213 3.41 -0.80 7.93
C ALA A 213 3.50 -2.34 8.03
N ASN A 214 4.57 -2.93 7.49
CA ASN A 214 4.82 -4.37 7.55
C ASN A 214 4.99 -4.90 8.99
N ILE A 215 5.28 -4.05 9.97
CA ILE A 215 5.36 -4.45 11.38
C ILE A 215 3.99 -4.92 11.88
N PHE A 216 2.91 -4.35 11.34
CA PHE A 216 1.53 -4.67 11.69
C PHE A 216 0.93 -5.80 10.83
N ASP A 217 1.66 -6.29 9.82
CA ASP A 217 1.22 -7.38 8.95
C ASP A 217 1.68 -8.72 9.50
N VAL A 218 0.75 -9.50 10.06
CA VAL A 218 1.02 -10.82 10.63
C VAL A 218 1.41 -11.86 9.58
N TYR A 219 1.05 -11.65 8.31
CA TYR A 219 1.38 -12.56 7.22
C TYR A 219 2.77 -12.32 6.63
N ASN A 220 3.43 -11.23 7.03
CA ASN A 220 4.76 -10.85 6.54
C ASN A 220 5.90 -11.32 7.47
N ASP A 221 5.61 -12.12 8.48
CA ASP A 221 6.65 -12.72 9.31
C ASP A 221 7.52 -13.66 8.47
N GLN A 222 8.84 -13.52 8.57
CA GLN A 222 9.83 -14.23 7.74
C GLN A 222 9.67 -15.76 7.76
N GLU A 223 9.10 -16.32 8.82
CA GLU A 223 8.78 -17.75 8.89
C GLU A 223 7.75 -18.20 7.84
N PHE A 224 6.83 -17.34 7.43
CA PHE A 224 5.80 -17.66 6.44
C PHE A 224 6.36 -17.73 5.02
N TYR A 225 7.37 -16.91 4.73
CA TYR A 225 8.05 -16.91 3.43
C TYR A 225 9.03 -18.06 3.29
N ASN A 226 9.68 -18.48 4.37
CA ASN A 226 10.66 -19.57 4.37
C ASN A 226 10.03 -20.97 4.28
N LYS A 227 8.71 -21.10 4.49
CA LYS A 227 7.99 -22.39 4.36
C LYS A 227 7.48 -22.69 2.95
N LYS A 228 7.71 -21.78 1.98
CA LYS A 228 7.23 -21.91 0.58
C LYS A 228 8.35 -21.88 -0.47
N THR A 229 9.59 -21.95 -0.07
CA THR A 229 10.74 -22.22 -0.92
C THR A 229 11.20 -23.65 -0.71
#